data_b403c2d02b02e092c5b2d04c39818bc4
#
_entry.id   b403c2d02b02e092c5b2d04c39818bc4
#
_cell.length_a   1.000
_cell.length_b   1.000
_cell.length_c   1.000
_cell.angle_alpha   90.00
_cell.angle_beta   90.00
_cell.angle_gamma   90.00
#
_symmetry.space_group_name_H-M   'P 1'
#
loop_
_entity.id
_entity.type
_entity.pdbx_description
1 polymer ?
#
loop_
_entity_poly.entity_id
_entity_poly.type
_entity_poly.pdbx_seq_one_letter_code
_entity_poly.pdbx_strand_id
1 'polypeptide(L)' 'FCSDALDVAHNPGGPADPCGLSTYEMACYLRGVASQANVCGFDFVEIYPPSDRNNVSSHVCCWMSLYVLSGLVLARSKT' A
#
# COMPACT_ATOMS: atom_id res chain seq x y z
N PHE A 1 2.54 -6.71 -0.05
CA PHE A 1 2.44 -5.58 -0.99
C PHE A 1 3.82 -5.17 -1.47
N CYS A 2 4.04 -5.24 -2.76
CA CYS A 2 5.25 -4.75 -3.38
C CYS A 2 4.99 -3.36 -3.95
N SER A 3 5.85 -2.40 -3.63
CA SER A 3 5.64 -1.01 -4.02
C SER A 3 5.64 -0.80 -5.53
N ASP A 4 6.22 -1.71 -6.31
CA ASP A 4 6.24 -1.59 -7.76
C ASP A 4 4.88 -1.82 -8.43
N ALA A 5 3.86 -2.23 -7.68
CA ALA A 5 2.49 -2.27 -8.18
C ALA A 5 1.91 -0.86 -8.37
N LEU A 6 2.48 0.14 -7.70
CA LEU A 6 2.09 1.53 -7.88
C LEU A 6 2.70 2.10 -9.15
N ASP A 7 1.99 3.05 -9.77
CA ASP A 7 2.56 3.80 -10.89
C ASP A 7 3.82 4.56 -10.45
N VAL A 8 4.76 4.72 -11.37
CA VAL A 8 6.04 5.38 -11.08
C VAL A 8 5.86 6.79 -10.52
N ALA A 9 4.80 7.49 -10.91
CA ALA A 9 4.50 8.82 -10.38
C ALA A 9 4.17 8.83 -8.89
N HIS A 10 3.74 7.68 -8.35
CA HIS A 10 3.32 7.54 -6.95
C HIS A 10 4.35 6.81 -6.09
N ASN A 11 5.45 6.39 -6.66
CA ASN A 11 6.46 5.61 -5.94
C ASN A 11 7.88 5.95 -6.42
N PRO A 12 8.36 7.17 -6.13
CA PRO A 12 9.69 7.58 -6.60
C PRO A 12 10.85 6.86 -5.90
N GLY A 13 10.62 6.25 -4.75
CA GLY A 13 11.65 5.57 -3.98
C GLY A 13 11.74 4.08 -4.22
N GLY A 14 11.06 3.56 -5.23
CA GLY A 14 11.05 2.14 -5.53
C GLY A 14 11.21 1.87 -7.02
N PRO A 15 11.35 0.60 -7.42
CA PRO A 15 11.49 0.21 -8.82
C PRO A 15 10.12 0.14 -9.51
N ALA A 16 9.47 1.26 -9.71
CA ALA A 16 8.14 1.32 -10.27
C ALA A 16 8.18 1.63 -11.76
N ASP A 17 7.22 1.09 -12.48
CA ASP A 17 7.02 1.27 -13.91
C ASP A 17 5.78 2.13 -14.18
N PRO A 18 5.67 2.72 -15.38
CA PRO A 18 4.45 3.44 -15.75
C PRO A 18 3.26 2.49 -15.91
N CYS A 19 2.06 3.04 -15.88
CA CYS A 19 0.80 2.31 -16.01
C CYS A 19 0.47 1.40 -14.83
N GLY A 20 1.04 1.69 -13.66
CA GLY A 20 0.67 1.02 -12.42
C GLY A 20 -0.56 1.63 -11.78
N LEU A 21 -0.92 1.12 -10.61
CA LEU A 21 -2.05 1.62 -9.84
C LEU A 21 -1.74 2.98 -9.21
N SER A 22 -2.74 3.83 -9.11
CA SER A 22 -2.64 5.05 -8.31
C SER A 22 -2.66 4.69 -6.82
N THR A 23 -2.26 5.64 -5.98
CA THR A 23 -2.36 5.44 -4.53
C THR A 23 -3.81 5.25 -4.09
N TYR A 24 -4.74 5.96 -4.72
CA TYR A 24 -6.17 5.81 -4.42
C TYR A 24 -6.67 4.40 -4.74
N GLU A 25 -6.35 3.91 -5.92
CA GLU A 25 -6.75 2.57 -6.35
C GLU A 25 -6.15 1.50 -5.42
N MET A 26 -4.88 1.65 -5.07
CA MET A 26 -4.21 0.71 -4.17
C MET A 26 -4.81 0.76 -2.77
N ALA A 27 -5.14 1.94 -2.26
CA ALA A 27 -5.77 2.09 -0.95
C ALA A 27 -7.13 1.36 -0.91
N CYS A 28 -7.94 1.56 -1.93
CA CYS A 28 -9.24 0.89 -2.04
C CYS A 28 -9.07 -0.63 -2.12
N TYR A 29 -8.10 -1.10 -2.90
CA TYR A 29 -7.81 -2.51 -3.05
C TYR A 29 -7.38 -3.14 -1.72
N LEU A 30 -6.41 -2.54 -1.03
CA LEU A 30 -5.90 -3.07 0.23
C LEU A 30 -6.97 -3.10 1.31
N ARG A 31 -7.74 -2.03 1.43
CA ARG A 31 -8.84 -1.97 2.39
C ARG A 31 -9.90 -3.02 2.08
N GLY A 32 -10.24 -3.18 0.80
CA GLY A 32 -11.21 -4.17 0.36
C GLY A 32 -10.76 -5.60 0.67
N VAL A 33 -9.53 -5.94 0.32
CA VAL A 33 -8.97 -7.28 0.59
C VAL A 33 -8.93 -7.55 2.09
N ALA A 34 -8.44 -6.59 2.88
CA ALA A 34 -8.35 -6.75 4.33
C ALA A 34 -9.71 -6.90 5.00
N SER A 35 -10.76 -6.32 4.41
CA SER A 35 -12.12 -6.42 4.96
C SER A 35 -12.83 -7.72 4.59
N GLN A 36 -12.39 -8.40 3.53
CA GLN A 36 -13.07 -9.59 3.00
C GLN A 36 -12.29 -10.88 3.20
N ALA A 37 -10.96 -10.80 3.22
CA ALA A 37 -10.10 -11.97 3.30
C ALA A 37 -9.71 -12.26 4.75
N ASN A 38 -9.27 -13.51 4.99
CA ASN A 38 -8.71 -13.90 6.28
C ASN A 38 -7.22 -13.59 6.27
N VAL A 39 -6.88 -12.35 6.60
CA VAL A 39 -5.49 -11.86 6.59
C VAL A 39 -4.79 -12.25 7.88
N CYS A 40 -3.69 -12.99 7.76
CA CYS A 40 -2.91 -13.44 8.92
C CYS A 40 -1.53 -12.78 9.00
N GLY A 41 -1.11 -12.05 7.98
CA GLY A 41 0.16 -11.35 7.96
C GLY A 41 0.19 -10.33 6.85
N PHE A 42 1.10 -9.37 6.98
CA PHE A 42 1.19 -8.28 6.01
C PHE A 42 2.58 -7.66 6.08
N ASP A 43 3.19 -7.40 4.92
CA ASP A 43 4.45 -6.67 4.86
C ASP A 43 4.49 -5.74 3.65
N PHE A 44 5.43 -4.80 3.69
CA PHE A 44 5.77 -3.95 2.56
C PHE A 44 7.19 -4.26 2.12
N VAL A 45 7.42 -4.28 0.81
CA VAL A 45 8.73 -4.56 0.23
C VAL A 45 9.06 -3.56 -0.87
N GLU A 46 10.33 -3.49 -1.22
CA GLU A 46 10.84 -2.70 -2.35
C GLU A 46 10.74 -1.18 -2.15
N ILE A 47 11.01 -0.72 -0.93
CA ILE A 47 11.24 0.69 -0.66
C ILE A 47 12.74 0.89 -0.45
N TYR A 48 13.34 1.83 -1.19
CA TYR A 48 14.76 2.13 -1.11
C TYR A 48 14.96 3.55 -0.57
N PRO A 49 15.15 3.69 0.76
CA PRO A 49 15.25 5.02 1.39
C PRO A 49 16.26 5.96 0.74
N PRO A 50 17.45 5.52 0.31
CA PRO A 50 18.39 6.44 -0.34
C PRO A 50 17.88 7.08 -1.62
N SER A 51 16.91 6.45 -2.31
CA SER A 51 16.30 6.94 -3.54
C SER A 51 14.96 7.61 -3.31
N ASP A 52 14.46 7.61 -2.08
CA ASP A 52 13.11 8.08 -1.74
C ASP A 52 13.12 9.59 -1.49
N ARG A 53 12.91 10.36 -2.54
CA ARG A 53 12.91 11.82 -2.47
C ARG A 53 11.81 12.31 -1.55
N ASN A 54 12.17 13.14 -0.58
CA ASN A 54 11.24 13.73 0.40
C ASN A 54 10.40 12.68 1.12
N ASN A 55 10.89 11.43 1.19
CA ASN A 55 10.20 10.32 1.86
C ASN A 55 8.80 10.06 1.30
N VAL A 56 8.58 10.28 0.01
CA VAL A 56 7.27 10.12 -0.62
C VAL A 56 6.81 8.66 -0.56
N SER A 57 7.67 7.73 -0.98
CA SER A 57 7.32 6.30 -0.95
C SER A 57 7.10 5.79 0.46
N SER A 58 7.93 6.23 1.41
CA SER A 58 7.77 5.87 2.83
C SER A 58 6.44 6.38 3.38
N HIS A 59 6.07 7.61 3.04
CA HIS A 59 4.80 8.22 3.46
C HIS A 59 3.61 7.46 2.85
N VAL A 60 3.70 7.11 1.57
CA VAL A 60 2.67 6.32 0.90
C VAL A 60 2.47 4.99 1.61
N CYS A 61 3.57 4.29 1.96
CA CYS A 61 3.47 3.01 2.67
C CYS A 61 2.84 3.15 4.05
N CYS A 62 3.10 4.24 4.77
CA CYS A 62 2.43 4.50 6.05
C CYS A 62 0.92 4.60 5.86
N TRP A 63 0.47 5.33 4.83
CA TRP A 63 -0.96 5.45 4.53
C TRP A 63 -1.56 4.11 4.10
N MET A 64 -0.83 3.33 3.28
CA MET A 64 -1.31 2.00 2.88
C MET A 64 -1.49 1.10 4.10
N SER A 65 -0.59 1.17 5.08
CA SER A 65 -0.72 0.41 6.33
C SER A 65 -2.00 0.78 7.06
N LEU A 66 -2.35 2.07 7.12
CA LEU A 66 -3.58 2.52 7.75
C LEU A 66 -4.82 2.00 7.03
N TYR A 67 -4.79 1.92 5.71
CA TYR A 67 -5.90 1.37 4.93
C TYR A 67 -6.07 -0.13 5.17
N VAL A 68 -4.98 -0.88 5.30
CA VAL A 68 -5.05 -2.30 5.68
C VAL A 68 -5.66 -2.45 7.06
N LEU A 69 -5.19 -1.68 8.04
CA LEU A 69 -5.73 -1.71 9.40
C LEU A 69 -7.22 -1.35 9.41
N SER A 70 -7.61 -0.35 8.65
CA SER A 70 -9.02 0.04 8.54
C SER A 70 -9.87 -1.09 7.98
N GLY A 71 -9.37 -1.83 7.00
CA GLY A 71 -10.05 -3.00 6.46
C GLY A 71 -10.19 -4.12 7.50
N LEU A 72 -9.16 -4.37 8.28
CA LEU A 72 -9.20 -5.38 9.35
C LEU A 72 -10.22 -5.01 10.43
N VAL A 73 -10.29 -3.74 10.81
CA VAL A 73 -11.28 -3.26 11.76
C VAL A 73 -12.69 -3.48 11.22
N LEU A 74 -12.91 -3.15 9.94
CA LEU A 74 -14.18 -3.35 9.28
C LEU A 74 -14.58 -4.83 9.26
N ALA A 75 -13.62 -5.73 8.98
CA ALA A 75 -13.86 -7.17 9.01
C ALA A 75 -14.33 -7.65 10.38
N ARG A 76 -13.68 -7.15 11.44
CA ARG A 76 -14.03 -7.52 12.82
C ARG A 76 -15.41 -7.02 13.22
N SER A 77 -15.82 -5.86 12.74
CA SER A 77 -17.13 -5.29 13.07
C SER A 77 -18.30 -6.07 12.46
N LYS A 78 -18.00 -6.96 11.48
CA LYS A 78 -19.01 -7.82 10.85
C LYS A 78 -19.24 -9.12 11.61
N THR A 79 -18.42 -9.41 12.59
CA THR A 79 -18.58 -10.58 13.45
C THR A 79 -19.19 -10.18 14.79
#